data_8427af9677f22ea738ac9a57c52cc9c0
#
_entry.id   8427af9677f22ea738ac9a57c52cc9c0
#
_cell.length_a   1.000
_cell.length_b   1.000
_cell.length_c   1.000
_cell.angle_alpha   90.00
_cell.angle_beta   90.00
_cell.angle_gamma   90.00
#
_symmetry.space_group_name_H-M   'P 1'
#
loop_
_entity.id
_entity.type
_entity.pdbx_description
1 polymer ?
#
loop_
_entity_poly.entity_id
_entity_poly.type
_entity_poly.pdbx_seq_one_letter_code
_entity_poly.pdbx_strand_id
1 'polypeptide(L)'
;MNTRLPSLLTLSLTCAFATLAHAEPAAKMAGGKLVDTAGMTLYTFDQDAAGSGKSKCNGPCAALWPPAMAAADAKPEGDLSVVTRDDGTRQWAYKGKPVYLYAADKKAGDATGDNFKDVWHIVK
;
A
#
# COMPACT_ATOMS: atom_id res chain seq x y z
N MET A 1 50.26 41.84 33.47
CA MET A 1 49.73 41.97 32.11
C MET A 1 48.95 40.70 31.73
N ASN A 2 47.69 40.76 31.95
CA ASN A 2 46.81 39.58 31.69
C ASN A 2 45.96 39.84 30.48
N THR A 3 46.39 39.33 29.36
CA THR A 3 45.55 39.25 28.16
C THR A 3 44.63 38.10 28.32
N ARG A 4 43.39 38.37 28.66
CA ARG A 4 42.31 37.36 28.60
C ARG A 4 41.81 37.30 27.17
N LEU A 5 42.02 36.17 26.55
CA LEU A 5 41.41 35.82 25.29
C LEU A 5 39.92 35.56 25.50
N PRO A 6 39.04 36.19 24.72
CA PRO A 6 37.64 35.84 24.80
C PRO A 6 37.43 34.47 24.19
N SER A 7 36.83 33.57 24.95
CA SER A 7 36.34 32.28 24.44
C SER A 7 35.29 32.57 23.41
N LEU A 8 35.61 32.28 22.16
CA LEU A 8 34.61 32.22 21.10
C LEU A 8 33.76 30.97 21.34
N LEU A 9 32.61 31.21 21.92
CA LEU A 9 31.55 30.16 21.93
C LEU A 9 31.06 30.03 20.51
N THR A 10 31.54 29.03 19.82
CA THR A 10 30.94 28.64 18.54
C THR A 10 29.62 27.93 18.83
N LEU A 11 28.54 28.66 18.70
CA LEU A 11 27.20 28.09 18.73
C LEU A 11 27.02 27.32 17.44
N SER A 12 27.24 26.01 17.45
CA SER A 12 26.88 25.17 16.30
C SER A 12 25.37 25.02 16.27
N LEU A 13 24.74 25.73 15.34
CA LEU A 13 23.35 25.58 15.04
C LEU A 13 23.18 24.27 14.24
N THR A 14 22.88 23.19 14.93
CA THR A 14 22.44 21.97 14.27
C THR A 14 21.03 22.21 13.76
N CYS A 15 20.89 22.52 12.46
CA CYS A 15 19.60 22.45 11.79
C CYS A 15 19.18 20.99 11.76
N ALA A 16 18.28 20.59 12.66
CA ALA A 16 17.56 19.36 12.54
C ALA A 16 16.58 19.53 11.37
N PHE A 17 16.94 19.00 10.20
CA PHE A 17 15.99 18.86 9.12
C PHE A 17 14.99 17.79 9.57
N ALA A 18 13.80 18.22 10.01
CA ALA A 18 12.68 17.34 10.08
C ALA A 18 12.34 16.97 8.63
N THR A 19 12.91 15.88 8.14
CA THR A 19 12.41 15.26 6.91
C THR A 19 10.99 14.84 7.21
N LEU A 20 10.02 15.56 6.60
CA LEU A 20 8.67 15.05 6.49
C LEU A 20 8.78 13.76 5.67
N ALA A 21 8.85 12.64 6.37
CA ALA A 21 8.74 11.36 5.72
C ALA A 21 7.31 11.28 5.15
N HIS A 22 7.17 11.57 3.86
CA HIS A 22 5.97 11.20 3.15
C HIS A 22 5.95 9.67 3.15
N ALA A 23 5.03 9.09 3.92
CA ALA A 23 4.76 7.67 3.81
C ALA A 23 4.43 7.39 2.33
N GLU A 24 5.13 6.45 1.73
CA GLU A 24 4.80 6.00 0.38
C GLU A 24 3.33 5.56 0.34
N PRO A 25 2.58 5.89 -0.72
CA PRO A 25 1.24 5.37 -0.87
C PRO A 25 1.27 3.84 -0.86
N ALA A 26 0.26 3.22 -0.24
CA ALA A 26 0.15 1.76 -0.13
C ALA A 26 0.08 1.07 -1.50
N ALA A 27 -0.30 1.79 -2.53
CA ALA A 27 -0.35 1.31 -3.91
C ALA A 27 -0.05 2.46 -4.87
N LYS A 28 0.56 2.14 -6.00
CA LYS A 28 0.87 3.10 -7.06
C LYS A 28 0.87 2.43 -8.42
N MET A 29 0.69 3.21 -9.47
CA MET A 29 0.85 2.72 -10.84
C MET A 29 2.33 2.60 -11.17
N ALA A 30 2.74 1.44 -11.64
CA ALA A 30 4.10 1.18 -12.11
C ALA A 30 4.06 0.12 -13.23
N GLY A 31 4.76 0.39 -14.33
CA GLY A 31 4.78 -0.53 -15.46
C GLY A 31 3.40 -0.77 -16.08
N GLY A 32 2.50 0.23 -16.02
CA GLY A 32 1.15 0.15 -16.58
C GLY A 32 0.15 -0.61 -15.73
N LYS A 33 0.46 -0.90 -14.47
CA LYS A 33 -0.45 -1.60 -13.56
C LYS A 33 -0.28 -1.12 -12.13
N LEU A 34 -1.29 -1.36 -11.29
CA LEU A 34 -1.24 -1.04 -9.88
C LEU A 34 -0.36 -2.05 -9.15
N VAL A 35 0.56 -1.56 -8.33
CA VAL A 35 1.45 -2.38 -7.50
C VAL A 35 1.43 -1.86 -6.06
N ASP A 36 1.81 -2.72 -5.12
CA ASP A 36 1.99 -2.33 -3.72
C ASP A 36 3.38 -1.71 -3.48
N THR A 37 3.72 -1.42 -2.23
CA THR A 37 5.01 -0.82 -1.85
C THR A 37 6.20 -1.70 -2.15
N ALA A 38 6.01 -3.01 -2.26
CA ALA A 38 7.06 -3.97 -2.62
C ALA A 38 7.16 -4.18 -4.13
N GLY A 39 6.33 -3.49 -4.94
CA GLY A 39 6.28 -3.68 -6.37
C GLY A 39 5.46 -4.88 -6.84
N MET A 40 4.75 -5.54 -5.92
CA MET A 40 3.93 -6.68 -6.24
C MET A 40 2.64 -6.24 -6.91
N THR A 41 2.24 -6.96 -7.96
CA THR A 41 1.02 -6.65 -8.71
C THR A 41 -0.22 -6.82 -7.85
N LEU A 42 -1.12 -5.85 -7.93
CA LEU A 42 -2.42 -5.89 -7.28
C LEU A 42 -3.51 -6.22 -8.29
N TYR A 43 -4.50 -6.99 -7.83
CA TYR A 43 -5.59 -7.50 -8.66
C TYR A 43 -6.93 -7.10 -8.09
N THR A 44 -7.93 -7.03 -8.95
CA THR A 44 -9.34 -6.93 -8.55
C THR A 44 -10.09 -8.19 -8.89
N PHE A 45 -11.17 -8.42 -8.15
CA PHE A 45 -12.05 -9.57 -8.30
C PHE A 45 -13.41 -9.12 -8.82
N ASP A 46 -13.87 -9.68 -9.94
CA ASP A 46 -15.09 -9.21 -10.61
C ASP A 46 -16.34 -9.39 -9.74
N GLN A 47 -16.34 -10.33 -8.81
CA GLN A 47 -17.48 -10.55 -7.93
C GLN A 47 -17.57 -9.55 -6.79
N ASP A 48 -16.50 -8.76 -6.56
CA ASP A 48 -16.54 -7.66 -5.62
C ASP A 48 -17.20 -6.44 -6.28
N ALA A 49 -18.31 -5.98 -5.71
CA ALA A 49 -18.96 -4.78 -6.22
C ALA A 49 -18.18 -3.53 -5.76
N ALA A 50 -17.86 -2.63 -6.70
CA ALA A 50 -17.23 -1.37 -6.39
C ALA A 50 -18.09 -0.55 -5.42
N GLY A 51 -17.46 -0.03 -4.35
CA GLY A 51 -18.15 0.78 -3.35
C GLY A 51 -19.01 0.00 -2.37
N SER A 52 -19.02 -1.34 -2.43
CA SER A 52 -19.81 -2.16 -1.48
C SER A 52 -19.23 -2.18 -0.06
N GLY A 53 -17.94 -1.85 0.08
CA GLY A 53 -17.22 -1.94 1.36
C GLY A 53 -16.96 -3.36 1.82
N LYS A 54 -17.13 -4.35 0.95
CA LYS A 54 -17.02 -5.78 1.27
C LYS A 54 -16.16 -6.52 0.26
N SER A 55 -15.43 -7.53 0.74
CA SER A 55 -14.73 -8.51 -0.08
C SER A 55 -15.50 -9.82 -0.09
N LYS A 56 -15.64 -10.42 -1.25
CA LYS A 56 -16.25 -11.76 -1.40
C LYS A 56 -15.22 -12.88 -1.45
N CYS A 57 -13.95 -12.56 -1.42
CA CYS A 57 -12.87 -13.55 -1.42
C CYS A 57 -12.44 -13.84 0.01
N ASN A 58 -12.97 -14.90 0.59
CA ASN A 58 -12.71 -15.34 1.97
C ASN A 58 -12.28 -16.81 1.99
N GLY A 59 -11.71 -17.25 3.13
CA GLY A 59 -11.32 -18.63 3.31
C GLY A 59 -10.32 -19.12 2.27
N PRO A 60 -10.59 -20.24 1.57
CA PRO A 60 -9.68 -20.79 0.54
C PRO A 60 -9.37 -19.80 -0.59
N CYS A 61 -10.31 -18.94 -0.96
CA CYS A 61 -10.07 -17.89 -1.94
C CYS A 61 -8.94 -16.94 -1.48
N ALA A 62 -9.00 -16.50 -0.22
CA ALA A 62 -8.00 -15.59 0.35
C ALA A 62 -6.63 -16.26 0.50
N ALA A 63 -6.55 -17.57 0.55
CA ALA A 63 -5.26 -18.27 0.57
C ALA A 63 -4.53 -18.17 -0.78
N LEU A 64 -5.26 -18.22 -1.89
CA LEU A 64 -4.71 -18.03 -3.24
C LEU A 64 -4.58 -16.57 -3.62
N TRP A 65 -5.49 -15.74 -3.14
CA TRP A 65 -5.56 -14.32 -3.43
C TRP A 65 -5.52 -13.53 -2.11
N PRO A 66 -4.34 -13.42 -1.49
CA PRO A 66 -4.23 -12.68 -0.23
C PRO A 66 -4.68 -11.23 -0.40
N PRO A 67 -5.55 -10.73 0.49
CA PRO A 67 -5.93 -9.33 0.43
C PRO A 67 -4.73 -8.43 0.67
N ALA A 68 -4.70 -7.27 0.01
CA ALA A 68 -3.73 -6.22 0.32
C ALA A 68 -4.12 -5.61 1.67
N MET A 69 -3.43 -6.02 2.73
CA MET A 69 -3.80 -5.67 4.11
C MET A 69 -3.50 -4.20 4.40
N ALA A 70 -4.44 -3.54 5.05
CA ALA A 70 -4.28 -2.19 5.57
C ALA A 70 -4.10 -2.22 7.08
N ALA A 71 -3.23 -1.34 7.60
CA ALA A 71 -3.07 -1.21 9.05
C ALA A 71 -4.36 -0.73 9.72
N ALA A 72 -4.50 -1.00 11.02
CA ALA A 72 -5.70 -0.61 11.77
C ALA A 72 -5.96 0.91 11.74
N ASP A 73 -4.91 1.72 11.63
CA ASP A 73 -4.98 3.18 11.58
C ASP A 73 -4.87 3.74 10.15
N ALA A 74 -4.85 2.88 9.13
CA ALA A 74 -4.76 3.32 7.74
C ALA A 74 -5.96 4.18 7.35
N LYS A 75 -5.69 5.25 6.61
CA LYS A 75 -6.70 6.23 6.19
C LYS A 75 -6.80 6.26 4.68
N PRO A 76 -8.00 6.58 4.13
CA PRO A 76 -8.15 6.80 2.71
C PRO A 76 -7.16 7.85 2.20
N GLU A 77 -6.62 7.61 1.01
CA GLU A 77 -5.68 8.52 0.35
C GLU A 77 -5.87 8.47 -1.16
N GLY A 78 -6.30 9.58 -1.77
CA GLY A 78 -6.57 9.62 -3.20
C GLY A 78 -7.62 8.59 -3.61
N ASP A 79 -7.29 7.72 -4.55
CA ASP A 79 -8.16 6.64 -5.01
C ASP A 79 -8.14 5.41 -4.09
N LEU A 80 -7.30 5.42 -3.05
CA LEU A 80 -7.21 4.35 -2.07
C LEU A 80 -8.18 4.57 -0.93
N SER A 81 -8.92 3.54 -0.60
CA SER A 81 -9.80 3.48 0.56
C SER A 81 -9.57 2.17 1.30
N VAL A 82 -10.26 2.00 2.42
CA VAL A 82 -10.12 0.81 3.26
C VAL A 82 -11.47 0.16 3.43
N VAL A 83 -11.53 -1.14 3.20
CA VAL A 83 -12.72 -1.95 3.48
C VAL A 83 -12.46 -2.86 4.66
N THR A 84 -13.51 -3.14 5.44
CA THR A 84 -13.45 -4.10 6.54
C THR A 84 -13.93 -5.45 6.05
N ARG A 85 -13.08 -6.46 6.19
CA ARG A 85 -13.40 -7.83 5.80
C ARG A 85 -14.32 -8.48 6.84
N ASP A 86 -14.92 -9.61 6.47
CA ASP A 86 -15.83 -10.35 7.35
C ASP A 86 -15.14 -10.82 8.65
N ASP A 87 -13.83 -11.05 8.62
CA ASP A 87 -13.04 -11.42 9.81
C ASP A 87 -12.61 -10.23 10.66
N GLY A 88 -13.02 -9.02 10.32
CA GLY A 88 -12.66 -7.79 11.02
C GLY A 88 -11.33 -7.17 10.59
N THR A 89 -10.56 -7.82 9.73
CA THR A 89 -9.33 -7.25 9.20
C THR A 89 -9.64 -6.19 8.15
N ARG A 90 -8.65 -5.32 7.86
CA ARG A 90 -8.81 -4.21 6.93
C ARG A 90 -8.00 -4.46 5.68
N GLN A 91 -8.58 -4.14 4.54
CA GLN A 91 -8.01 -4.35 3.22
C GLN A 91 -8.06 -3.07 2.41
N TRP A 92 -7.02 -2.81 1.64
CA TRP A 92 -7.02 -1.70 0.71
C TRP A 92 -8.00 -1.95 -0.44
N ALA A 93 -8.61 -0.86 -0.88
CA ALA A 93 -9.44 -0.81 -2.08
C ALA A 93 -8.95 0.33 -2.98
N TYR A 94 -9.06 0.13 -4.27
CA TYR A 94 -8.71 1.12 -5.29
C TYR A 94 -9.96 1.47 -6.09
N LYS A 95 -10.32 2.76 -6.09
CA LYS A 95 -11.57 3.25 -6.71
C LYS A 95 -12.79 2.43 -6.27
N GLY A 96 -12.82 2.08 -4.99
CA GLY A 96 -13.91 1.34 -4.38
C GLY A 96 -13.87 -0.17 -4.55
N LYS A 97 -12.91 -0.73 -5.30
CA LYS A 97 -12.76 -2.18 -5.45
C LYS A 97 -11.65 -2.72 -4.55
N PRO A 98 -11.93 -3.71 -3.70
CA PRO A 98 -10.88 -4.36 -2.93
C PRO A 98 -9.77 -4.89 -3.84
N VAL A 99 -8.52 -4.74 -3.40
CA VAL A 99 -7.37 -5.22 -4.16
C VAL A 99 -6.65 -6.34 -3.42
N TYR A 100 -6.08 -7.25 -4.20
CA TYR A 100 -5.50 -8.50 -3.72
C TYR A 100 -4.13 -8.72 -4.32
N LEU A 101 -3.33 -9.55 -3.63
CA LEU A 101 -2.13 -10.16 -4.19
C LEU A 101 -2.49 -11.51 -4.80
N TYR A 102 -1.59 -12.08 -5.58
CA TYR A 102 -1.70 -13.45 -6.07
C TYR A 102 -0.57 -14.29 -5.51
N ALA A 103 -0.91 -15.39 -4.84
CA ALA A 103 0.06 -16.20 -4.14
C ALA A 103 1.11 -16.83 -5.06
N ALA A 104 0.79 -17.03 -6.33
CA ALA A 104 1.73 -17.59 -7.31
C ALA A 104 2.72 -16.55 -7.87
N ASP A 105 2.47 -15.26 -7.68
CA ASP A 105 3.44 -14.22 -8.02
C ASP A 105 4.59 -14.25 -7.00
N LYS A 106 5.83 -14.42 -7.45
CA LYS A 106 6.98 -14.65 -6.55
C LYS A 106 7.91 -13.45 -6.45
N LYS A 107 7.82 -12.50 -7.37
CA LYS A 107 8.71 -11.32 -7.40
C LYS A 107 7.98 -10.11 -7.93
N ALA A 108 8.52 -8.93 -7.61
CA ALA A 108 8.00 -7.67 -8.13
C ALA A 108 7.90 -7.70 -9.65
N GLY A 109 6.77 -7.22 -10.17
CA GLY A 109 6.49 -7.22 -11.60
C GLY A 109 5.79 -8.46 -12.13
N ASP A 110 5.77 -9.58 -11.40
CA ASP A 110 5.00 -10.75 -11.80
C ASP A 110 3.51 -10.37 -11.89
N ALA A 111 2.84 -10.87 -12.93
CA ALA A 111 1.41 -10.66 -13.15
C ALA A 111 0.78 -11.93 -13.71
N THR A 112 1.07 -13.07 -13.07
CA THR A 112 0.66 -14.39 -13.56
C THR A 112 -0.81 -14.68 -13.33
N GLY A 113 -1.49 -13.84 -12.52
CA GLY A 113 -2.90 -14.01 -12.22
C GLY A 113 -3.87 -13.20 -13.10
N ASP A 114 -3.35 -12.39 -14.04
CA ASP A 114 -4.22 -11.57 -14.87
C ASP A 114 -5.12 -12.45 -15.75
N ASN A 115 -6.40 -12.12 -15.77
CA ASN A 115 -7.46 -12.87 -16.45
C ASN A 115 -7.66 -14.30 -15.92
N PHE A 116 -7.20 -14.59 -14.72
CA PHE A 116 -7.41 -15.91 -14.10
C PHE A 116 -8.90 -16.20 -13.99
N LYS A 117 -9.35 -17.28 -14.62
CA LYS A 117 -10.76 -17.68 -14.71
C LYS A 117 -11.69 -16.55 -15.20
N ASP A 118 -11.16 -15.58 -15.94
CA ASP A 118 -11.88 -14.39 -16.43
C ASP A 118 -12.52 -13.52 -15.33
N VAL A 119 -12.18 -13.71 -14.06
CA VAL A 119 -12.74 -12.96 -12.93
C VAL A 119 -11.68 -12.19 -12.10
N TRP A 120 -10.40 -12.43 -12.36
CA TRP A 120 -9.30 -11.72 -11.72
C TRP A 120 -8.54 -10.89 -12.75
N HIS A 121 -8.28 -9.64 -12.43
CA HIS A 121 -7.65 -8.73 -13.38
C HIS A 121 -6.63 -7.82 -12.70
N ILE A 122 -5.53 -7.53 -13.42
CA ILE A 122 -4.65 -6.43 -13.00
C ILE A 122 -5.42 -5.11 -13.10
N VAL A 123 -4.98 -4.12 -12.34
CA VAL A 123 -5.54 -2.76 -12.39
C VAL A 123 -4.68 -1.92 -13.31
N LYS A 124 -5.26 -1.41 -14.37
CA LYS A 124 -4.58 -0.57 -15.36
C LYS A 124 -4.87 0.91 -15.17
#